data_43dd48e0679320625261cb18e304b760
#
_entry.id   43dd48e0679320625261cb18e304b760
#
_cell.length_a   1.000
_cell.length_b   1.000
_cell.length_c   1.000
_cell.angle_alpha   90.00
_cell.angle_beta   90.00
_cell.angle_gamma   90.00
#
_symmetry.space_group_name_H-M   'P 1'
#
loop_
_entity.id
_entity.type
_entity.pdbx_description
1 polymer ?
#
loop_
_entity_poly.entity_id
_entity_poly.type
_entity_poly.pdbx_seq_one_letter_code
_entity_poly.pdbx_strand_id
1 'polypeptide(L)'
;MRVLALNWRDPEHPEAGGAEVHLAEILSRWVRRGAQVTWIASSFPGAAHEAEIRGMRVLRRGSWWNANWAAARAVRALERQGPFDLLVEDINKIPYFAPLYAKSPVLAVVPHLFGTTVFAEASWPMALVVWAHEAFLPALYGRVPFLVISESTRDDLERRGVAGRRIVVSHCGIDHSRYSPGGPKTEAPSAAYVGRLRRYKG
;
A
#
# COMPACT_ATOMS: atom_id res chain seq x y z
N MET A 1 7.38 19.00 5.91
CA MET A 1 6.45 17.93 6.34
C MET A 1 7.25 16.64 6.47
N ARG A 2 7.14 15.94 7.61
CA ARG A 2 7.78 14.65 7.88
C ARG A 2 6.73 13.54 7.75
N VAL A 3 6.94 12.61 6.85
CA VAL A 3 6.00 11.52 6.55
C VAL A 3 6.64 10.18 6.86
N LEU A 4 5.89 9.32 7.53
CA LEU A 4 6.23 7.92 7.71
C LEU A 4 5.31 7.07 6.84
N ALA A 5 5.86 6.13 6.07
CA ALA A 5 5.08 5.24 5.23
C ALA A 5 5.30 3.78 5.63
N LEU A 6 4.24 3.00 5.65
CA LEU A 6 4.26 1.55 5.89
C LEU A 6 3.72 0.83 4.66
N ASN A 7 4.51 -0.08 4.13
CA ASN A 7 4.08 -1.04 3.12
C ASN A 7 4.88 -2.34 3.31
N TRP A 8 4.30 -3.46 2.93
CA TRP A 8 4.94 -4.76 3.02
C TRP A 8 6.24 -4.84 2.22
N ARG A 9 6.33 -4.10 1.12
CA ARG A 9 7.46 -4.08 0.21
C ARG A 9 7.84 -2.66 -0.12
N ASP A 10 9.07 -2.44 -0.45
CA ASP A 10 9.54 -1.22 -1.10
C ASP A 10 9.68 -1.41 -2.62
N PRO A 11 9.92 -0.35 -3.40
CA PRO A 11 10.00 -0.44 -4.87
C PRO A 11 11.10 -1.34 -5.41
N GLU A 12 12.15 -1.64 -4.63
CA GLU A 12 13.26 -2.53 -5.05
C GLU A 12 13.00 -3.99 -4.70
N HIS A 13 11.92 -4.29 -3.99
CA HIS A 13 11.61 -5.67 -3.66
C HIS A 13 11.34 -6.48 -4.95
N PRO A 14 11.93 -7.69 -5.13
CA PRO A 14 11.79 -8.49 -6.36
C PRO A 14 10.34 -8.79 -6.76
N GLU A 15 9.46 -8.82 -5.77
CA GLU A 15 8.04 -9.04 -5.99
C GLU A 15 7.20 -7.75 -5.85
N ALA A 16 7.81 -6.56 -5.91
CA ALA A 16 7.06 -5.31 -5.91
C ALA A 16 6.02 -5.28 -7.04
N GLY A 17 4.89 -4.68 -6.78
CA GLY A 17 3.76 -4.64 -7.71
C GLY A 17 3.14 -3.25 -7.82
N GLY A 18 1.87 -3.22 -8.24
CA GLY A 18 1.16 -1.97 -8.48
C GLY A 18 1.00 -1.09 -7.25
N ALA A 19 0.77 -1.70 -6.08
CA ALA A 19 0.61 -0.95 -4.82
C ALA A 19 1.90 -0.21 -4.44
N GLU A 20 3.04 -0.90 -4.48
CA GLU A 20 4.34 -0.32 -4.18
C GLU A 20 4.71 0.79 -5.18
N VAL A 21 4.45 0.59 -6.47
CA VAL A 21 4.66 1.60 -7.50
C VAL A 21 3.76 2.82 -7.27
N HIS A 22 2.48 2.60 -7.01
CA HIS A 22 1.51 3.66 -6.75
C HIS A 22 1.92 4.51 -5.54
N LEU A 23 2.25 3.88 -4.42
CA LEU A 23 2.69 4.59 -3.23
C LEU A 23 4.01 5.34 -3.47
N ALA A 24 4.98 4.72 -4.15
CA ALA A 24 6.24 5.35 -4.50
C ALA A 24 6.06 6.59 -5.40
N GLU A 25 5.14 6.53 -6.36
CA GLU A 25 4.83 7.68 -7.22
C GLU A 25 4.23 8.85 -6.44
N ILE A 26 3.35 8.60 -5.48
CA ILE A 26 2.80 9.63 -4.61
C ILE A 26 3.90 10.24 -3.73
N LEU A 27 4.60 9.39 -2.98
CA LEU A 27 5.57 9.84 -1.98
C LEU A 27 6.78 10.53 -2.60
N SER A 28 7.27 10.08 -3.76
CA SER A 28 8.35 10.76 -4.48
C SER A 28 7.95 12.16 -4.97
N ARG A 29 6.66 12.38 -5.30
CA ARG A 29 6.16 13.72 -5.61
C ARG A 29 6.13 14.62 -4.38
N TRP A 30 5.83 14.06 -3.21
CA TRP A 30 5.91 14.81 -1.95
C TRP A 30 7.36 15.16 -1.59
N VAL A 31 8.31 14.24 -1.81
CA VAL A 31 9.75 14.53 -1.65
C VAL A 31 10.17 15.71 -2.53
N ARG A 32 9.79 15.72 -3.81
CA ARG A 32 10.07 16.83 -4.72
C ARG A 32 9.45 18.17 -4.28
N ARG A 33 8.44 18.13 -3.41
CA ARG A 33 7.82 19.32 -2.78
C ARG A 33 8.38 19.61 -1.39
N GLY A 34 9.52 19.01 -1.02
CA GLY A 34 10.21 19.26 0.23
C GLY A 34 9.75 18.44 1.43
N ALA A 35 8.97 17.38 1.23
CA ALA A 35 8.66 16.44 2.31
C ALA A 35 9.85 15.52 2.60
N GLN A 36 10.08 15.21 3.86
CA GLN A 36 10.99 14.18 4.32
C GLN A 36 10.20 12.89 4.52
N VAL A 37 10.46 11.89 3.70
CA VAL A 37 9.74 10.60 3.74
C VAL A 37 10.65 9.51 4.26
N THR A 38 10.17 8.79 5.28
CA THR A 38 10.75 7.53 5.73
C THR A 38 9.77 6.39 5.43
N TRP A 39 10.22 5.40 4.68
CA TRP A 39 9.42 4.23 4.30
C TRP A 39 9.90 3.00 5.07
N ILE A 40 9.02 2.35 5.81
CA ILE A 40 9.28 1.07 6.47
C ILE A 40 8.67 -0.05 5.61
N ALA A 41 9.51 -1.03 5.26
CA ALA A 41 9.11 -2.23 4.53
C ALA A 41 9.71 -3.48 5.17
N SER A 42 9.26 -4.67 4.77
CA SER A 42 9.91 -5.92 5.15
C SER A 42 11.24 -6.08 4.40
N SER A 43 12.17 -6.79 5.02
CA SER A 43 13.45 -7.16 4.40
C SER A 43 13.26 -8.33 3.43
N PHE A 44 14.16 -8.44 2.46
CA PHE A 44 14.25 -9.55 1.53
C PHE A 44 15.71 -10.02 1.35
N PRO A 45 15.97 -11.23 0.87
CA PRO A 45 17.33 -11.75 0.71
C PRO A 45 18.21 -10.82 -0.13
N GLY A 46 19.40 -10.51 0.36
CA GLY A 46 20.36 -9.62 -0.29
C GLY A 46 20.09 -8.13 -0.14
N ALA A 47 18.99 -7.73 0.49
CA ALA A 47 18.66 -6.33 0.69
C ALA A 47 19.46 -5.70 1.84
N ALA A 48 19.98 -4.49 1.63
CA ALA A 48 20.51 -3.67 2.70
C ALA A 48 19.38 -3.27 3.68
N HIS A 49 19.70 -3.16 4.97
CA HIS A 49 18.72 -2.77 6.00
C HIS A 49 18.19 -1.35 5.84
N GLU A 50 18.95 -0.49 5.18
CA GLU A 50 18.59 0.90 4.86
C GLU A 50 19.01 1.20 3.43
N ALA A 51 18.20 1.99 2.75
CA ALA A 51 18.45 2.46 1.39
C ALA A 51 17.89 3.87 1.21
N GLU A 52 18.33 4.56 0.18
CA GLU A 52 17.68 5.77 -0.32
C GLU A 52 17.08 5.46 -1.70
N ILE A 53 15.77 5.60 -1.84
CA ILE A 53 15.05 5.31 -3.07
C ILE A 53 14.23 6.55 -3.44
N ARG A 54 14.54 7.17 -4.57
CA ARG A 54 13.85 8.37 -5.07
C ARG A 54 13.77 9.52 -4.04
N GLY A 55 14.83 9.69 -3.22
CA GLY A 55 14.93 10.67 -2.15
C GLY A 55 14.16 10.32 -0.88
N MET A 56 13.62 9.11 -0.79
CA MET A 56 12.98 8.58 0.41
C MET A 56 13.98 7.70 1.18
N ARG A 57 14.05 7.87 2.49
CA ARG A 57 14.77 6.93 3.36
C ARG A 57 13.96 5.66 3.53
N VAL A 58 14.46 4.54 3.09
CA VAL A 58 13.81 3.22 3.21
C VAL A 58 14.47 2.44 4.32
N LEU A 59 13.67 1.94 5.25
CA LEU A 59 14.08 1.11 6.37
C LEU A 59 13.45 -0.28 6.22
N ARG A 60 14.28 -1.30 5.93
CA ARG A 60 13.85 -2.68 5.83
C ARG A 60 13.93 -3.35 7.19
N ARG A 61 12.78 -3.72 7.75
CA ARG A 61 12.65 -4.24 9.11
C ARG A 61 11.77 -5.48 9.13
N GLY A 62 12.28 -6.53 9.79
CA GLY A 62 11.59 -7.82 9.85
C GLY A 62 11.61 -8.56 8.51
N SER A 63 10.89 -9.66 8.48
CA SER A 63 10.68 -10.51 7.31
C SER A 63 9.18 -10.73 7.10
N TRP A 64 8.78 -11.48 6.09
CA TRP A 64 7.38 -11.69 5.73
C TRP A 64 6.49 -12.15 6.90
N TRP A 65 7.02 -12.88 7.89
CA TRP A 65 6.25 -13.43 9.02
C TRP A 65 6.17 -12.50 10.25
N ASN A 66 7.10 -11.55 10.40
CA ASN A 66 7.15 -10.66 11.57
C ASN A 66 7.16 -9.17 11.20
N ALA A 67 6.86 -8.83 9.94
CA ALA A 67 6.92 -7.46 9.44
C ALA A 67 6.07 -6.50 10.29
N ASN A 68 4.86 -6.89 10.70
CA ASN A 68 3.98 -6.06 11.52
C ASN A 68 4.61 -5.69 12.87
N TRP A 69 5.22 -6.65 13.54
CA TRP A 69 5.92 -6.43 14.82
C TRP A 69 7.15 -5.53 14.64
N ALA A 70 7.94 -5.82 13.61
CA ALA A 70 9.14 -5.05 13.32
C ALA A 70 8.79 -3.61 12.93
N ALA A 71 7.75 -3.41 12.12
CA ALA A 71 7.25 -2.09 11.75
C ALA A 71 6.76 -1.31 12.97
N ALA A 72 5.94 -1.92 13.84
CA ALA A 72 5.44 -1.26 15.05
C ALA A 72 6.59 -0.82 15.99
N ARG A 73 7.63 -1.63 16.11
CA ARG A 73 8.84 -1.27 16.90
C ARG A 73 9.59 -0.11 16.22
N ALA A 74 9.75 -0.16 14.91
CA ALA A 74 10.44 0.90 14.15
C ALA A 74 9.69 2.22 14.21
N VAL A 75 8.35 2.21 14.02
CA VAL A 75 7.50 3.41 14.17
C VAL A 75 7.69 4.03 15.55
N ARG A 76 7.52 3.25 16.62
CA ARG A 76 7.69 3.76 17.98
C ARG A 76 9.10 4.31 18.26
N ALA A 77 10.13 3.70 17.68
CA ALA A 77 11.51 4.16 17.83
C ALA A 77 11.74 5.49 17.10
N LEU A 78 11.20 5.64 15.89
CA LEU A 78 11.30 6.86 15.10
C LEU A 78 10.49 8.01 15.72
N GLU A 79 9.29 7.75 16.23
CA GLU A 79 8.44 8.75 16.88
C GLU A 79 9.04 9.26 18.21
N ARG A 80 9.90 8.48 18.89
CA ARG A 80 10.66 8.98 20.04
C ARG A 80 11.75 9.98 19.65
N GLN A 81 12.25 9.91 18.41
CA GLN A 81 13.25 10.84 17.87
C GLN A 81 12.64 12.17 17.41
N GLY A 82 11.33 12.21 17.26
CA GLY A 82 10.57 13.40 16.88
C GLY A 82 9.27 13.05 16.17
N PRO A 83 8.28 13.95 16.19
CA PRO A 83 6.96 13.69 15.62
C PRO A 83 7.01 13.60 14.10
N PHE A 84 6.08 12.82 13.53
CA PHE A 84 5.73 12.84 12.13
C PHE A 84 4.40 13.57 11.94
N ASP A 85 4.28 14.31 10.86
CA ASP A 85 3.05 15.02 10.51
C ASP A 85 1.98 14.06 10.00
N LEU A 86 2.41 12.93 9.41
CA LEU A 86 1.53 11.92 8.84
C LEU A 86 2.21 10.55 8.82
N LEU A 87 1.44 9.51 9.17
CA LEU A 87 1.77 8.13 8.88
C LEU A 87 0.82 7.62 7.78
N VAL A 88 1.37 7.19 6.66
CA VAL A 88 0.63 6.56 5.56
C VAL A 88 0.79 5.06 5.66
N GLU A 89 -0.30 4.35 5.84
CA GLU A 89 -0.32 2.89 5.85
C GLU A 89 -0.98 2.37 4.58
N ASP A 90 -0.20 1.69 3.73
CA ASP A 90 -0.71 1.02 2.54
C ASP A 90 -1.20 -0.39 2.89
N ILE A 91 -2.52 -0.55 2.89
CA ILE A 91 -3.20 -1.80 3.23
C ILE A 91 -3.43 -2.60 1.93
N ASN A 92 -2.43 -3.37 1.54
CA ASN A 92 -2.49 -4.21 0.34
C ASN A 92 -2.48 -5.72 0.62
N LYS A 93 -2.49 -6.11 1.91
CA LYS A 93 -2.57 -7.49 2.42
C LYS A 93 -3.12 -7.47 3.85
N ILE A 94 -2.28 -7.89 4.81
CA ILE A 94 -2.59 -7.77 6.24
C ILE A 94 -2.24 -6.35 6.69
N PRO A 95 -3.15 -5.62 7.35
CA PRO A 95 -2.89 -4.30 7.89
C PRO A 95 -1.75 -4.31 8.93
N TYR A 96 -1.04 -3.22 9.04
CA TYR A 96 -0.04 -3.02 10.10
C TYR A 96 -0.67 -2.63 11.44
N PHE A 97 -1.95 -2.26 11.43
CA PHE A 97 -2.68 -1.79 12.62
C PHE A 97 -2.07 -0.54 13.24
N ALA A 98 -1.53 0.36 12.41
CA ALA A 98 -0.91 1.58 12.87
C ALA A 98 -1.77 2.42 13.84
N PRO A 99 -3.12 2.51 13.70
CA PRO A 99 -3.96 3.25 14.63
C PRO A 99 -3.88 2.77 16.08
N LEU A 100 -3.44 1.53 16.32
CA LEU A 100 -3.31 0.98 17.69
C LEU A 100 -2.03 1.38 18.40
N TYR A 101 -1.02 1.86 17.69
CA TYR A 101 0.29 2.12 18.31
C TYR A 101 0.99 3.39 17.86
N ALA A 102 0.64 3.94 16.71
CA ALA A 102 1.23 5.19 16.21
C ALA A 102 0.67 6.39 16.98
N LYS A 103 1.52 7.38 17.22
CA LYS A 103 1.14 8.68 17.80
C LYS A 103 0.81 9.70 16.71
N SER A 104 1.40 9.54 15.55
CA SER A 104 1.17 10.38 14.38
C SER A 104 -0.22 10.15 13.79
N PRO A 105 -0.85 11.16 13.18
CA PRO A 105 -2.06 10.98 12.40
C PRO A 105 -1.88 9.91 11.33
N VAL A 106 -2.85 8.99 11.17
CA VAL A 106 -2.79 7.87 10.21
C VAL A 106 -3.69 8.17 9.03
N LEU A 107 -3.20 7.89 7.81
CA LEU A 107 -3.95 7.79 6.57
C LEU A 107 -3.83 6.35 6.05
N ALA A 108 -4.95 5.67 5.86
CA ALA A 108 -4.98 4.34 5.26
C ALA A 108 -5.12 4.47 3.73
N VAL A 109 -4.18 3.91 2.98
CA VAL A 109 -4.27 3.76 1.52
C VAL A 109 -4.69 2.34 1.22
N VAL A 110 -5.81 2.16 0.51
CA VAL A 110 -6.35 0.84 0.20
C VAL A 110 -6.52 0.70 -1.31
N PRO A 111 -5.58 0.03 -2.01
CA PRO A 111 -5.69 -0.22 -3.43
C PRO A 111 -6.89 -1.12 -3.76
N HIS A 112 -7.05 -2.20 -3.02
CA HIS A 112 -8.19 -3.12 -3.12
C HIS A 112 -8.26 -3.99 -1.85
N LEU A 113 -9.41 -4.58 -1.62
CA LEU A 113 -9.60 -5.62 -0.63
C LEU A 113 -9.81 -6.97 -1.34
N PHE A 114 -9.31 -8.03 -0.74
CA PHE A 114 -9.46 -9.38 -1.33
C PHE A 114 -10.86 -9.93 -1.08
N GLY A 115 -11.45 -9.66 0.09
CA GLY A 115 -12.72 -10.25 0.46
C GLY A 115 -12.66 -11.77 0.35
N THR A 116 -13.70 -12.36 -0.26
CA THR A 116 -13.76 -13.82 -0.46
C THR A 116 -12.86 -14.32 -1.59
N THR A 117 -12.34 -13.47 -2.47
CA THR A 117 -11.47 -13.89 -3.58
C THR A 117 -10.12 -14.43 -3.09
N VAL A 118 -9.71 -14.06 -1.87
CA VAL A 118 -8.49 -14.59 -1.25
C VAL A 118 -8.52 -16.12 -1.13
N PHE A 119 -9.70 -16.74 -0.98
CA PHE A 119 -9.81 -18.21 -0.88
C PHE A 119 -9.51 -18.94 -2.21
N ALA A 120 -9.54 -18.23 -3.34
CA ALA A 120 -9.11 -18.77 -4.63
C ALA A 120 -7.59 -18.60 -4.88
N GLU A 121 -6.92 -17.74 -4.13
CA GLU A 121 -5.52 -17.34 -4.36
C GLU A 121 -4.54 -17.89 -3.33
N ALA A 122 -4.98 -18.14 -2.10
CA ALA A 122 -4.14 -18.57 -1.00
C ALA A 122 -4.61 -19.92 -0.43
N SER A 123 -3.73 -20.58 0.33
CA SER A 123 -4.14 -21.73 1.13
C SER A 123 -5.23 -21.34 2.12
N TRP A 124 -6.13 -22.27 2.43
CA TRP A 124 -7.30 -21.99 3.27
C TRP A 124 -6.96 -21.32 4.61
N PRO A 125 -5.94 -21.75 5.38
CA PRO A 125 -5.57 -21.07 6.62
C PRO A 125 -5.09 -19.62 6.39
N MET A 126 -4.31 -19.39 5.34
CA MET A 126 -3.82 -18.04 5.00
C MET A 126 -4.97 -17.15 4.52
N ALA A 127 -5.88 -17.68 3.70
CA ALA A 127 -7.06 -16.96 3.24
C ALA A 127 -7.95 -16.52 4.41
N LEU A 128 -8.15 -17.41 5.39
CA LEU A 128 -8.92 -17.08 6.60
C LEU A 128 -8.26 -15.96 7.41
N VAL A 129 -6.93 -15.99 7.54
CA VAL A 129 -6.18 -14.94 8.22
C VAL A 129 -6.37 -13.59 7.53
N VAL A 130 -6.17 -13.50 6.22
CA VAL A 130 -6.34 -12.26 5.46
C VAL A 130 -7.78 -11.77 5.54
N TRP A 131 -8.76 -12.65 5.30
CA TRP A 131 -10.17 -12.31 5.37
C TRP A 131 -10.59 -11.78 6.74
N ALA A 132 -10.14 -12.44 7.82
CA ALA A 132 -10.43 -12.01 9.18
C ALA A 132 -9.83 -10.62 9.47
N HIS A 133 -8.59 -10.37 9.05
CA HIS A 133 -7.95 -9.06 9.23
C HIS A 133 -8.70 -7.95 8.48
N GLU A 134 -9.17 -8.22 7.26
CA GLU A 134 -10.00 -7.27 6.52
C GLU A 134 -11.35 -7.02 7.20
N ALA A 135 -11.95 -8.02 7.84
CA ALA A 135 -13.22 -7.87 8.56
C ALA A 135 -13.11 -6.92 9.78
N PHE A 136 -11.93 -6.80 10.38
CA PHE A 136 -11.70 -5.89 11.51
C PHE A 136 -11.36 -4.46 11.10
N LEU A 137 -11.15 -4.17 9.82
CA LEU A 137 -10.80 -2.82 9.35
C LEU A 137 -11.79 -1.74 9.85
N PRO A 138 -13.12 -1.90 9.75
CA PRO A 138 -14.04 -0.86 10.20
C PRO A 138 -13.93 -0.56 11.69
N ALA A 139 -13.72 -1.58 12.50
CA ALA A 139 -13.61 -1.43 13.95
C ALA A 139 -12.30 -0.72 14.35
N LEU A 140 -11.18 -1.09 13.74
CA LEU A 140 -9.86 -0.60 14.11
C LEU A 140 -9.49 0.72 13.41
N TYR A 141 -9.99 0.94 12.19
CA TYR A 141 -9.71 2.12 11.38
C TYR A 141 -10.92 3.06 11.25
N GLY A 142 -12.00 2.85 11.99
CA GLY A 142 -13.24 3.61 11.84
C GLY A 142 -13.11 5.14 12.06
N ARG A 143 -12.00 5.60 12.64
CA ARG A 143 -11.68 7.03 12.80
C ARG A 143 -10.62 7.54 11.83
N VAL A 144 -10.00 6.66 11.06
CA VAL A 144 -8.92 6.96 10.12
C VAL A 144 -9.49 7.39 8.78
N PRO A 145 -8.96 8.41 8.10
CA PRO A 145 -9.28 8.68 6.71
C PRO A 145 -8.71 7.60 5.79
N PHE A 146 -9.47 7.26 4.74
CA PHE A 146 -9.07 6.30 3.72
C PHE A 146 -8.84 6.98 2.38
N LEU A 147 -7.78 6.61 1.69
CA LEU A 147 -7.54 6.91 0.29
C LEU A 147 -7.66 5.62 -0.50
N VAL A 148 -8.59 5.57 -1.46
CA VAL A 148 -8.81 4.41 -2.31
C VAL A 148 -8.61 4.77 -3.79
N ILE A 149 -8.29 3.78 -4.62
CA ILE A 149 -7.98 4.02 -6.04
C ILE A 149 -9.19 3.84 -6.97
N SER A 150 -10.32 3.38 -6.45
CA SER A 150 -11.52 3.12 -7.26
C SER A 150 -12.81 3.27 -6.45
N GLU A 151 -13.89 3.54 -7.16
CA GLU A 151 -15.23 3.56 -6.59
C GLU A 151 -15.63 2.19 -6.01
N SER A 152 -15.25 1.11 -6.69
CA SER A 152 -15.54 -0.24 -6.21
C SER A 152 -14.88 -0.56 -4.85
N THR A 153 -13.66 -0.05 -4.60
CA THR A 153 -13.01 -0.18 -3.29
C THR A 153 -13.72 0.67 -2.24
N ARG A 154 -14.17 1.88 -2.60
CA ARG A 154 -15.00 2.71 -1.72
C ARG A 154 -16.27 1.97 -1.32
N ASP A 155 -17.01 1.47 -2.30
CA ASP A 155 -18.29 0.79 -2.07
C ASP A 155 -18.09 -0.48 -1.21
N ASP A 156 -16.97 -1.18 -1.37
CA ASP A 156 -16.64 -2.33 -0.52
C ASP A 156 -16.35 -1.94 0.93
N LEU A 157 -15.60 -0.86 1.16
CA LEU A 157 -15.37 -0.32 2.51
C LEU A 157 -16.65 0.18 3.16
N GLU A 158 -17.54 0.85 2.42
CA GLU A 158 -18.84 1.30 2.92
C GLU A 158 -19.72 0.13 3.31
N ARG A 159 -19.81 -0.91 2.48
CA ARG A 159 -20.54 -2.16 2.81
C ARG A 159 -20.01 -2.85 4.05
N ARG A 160 -18.74 -2.68 4.37
CA ARG A 160 -18.10 -3.20 5.59
C ARG A 160 -18.33 -2.28 6.81
N GLY A 161 -18.92 -1.08 6.64
CA GLY A 161 -19.27 -0.16 7.72
C GLY A 161 -18.30 1.02 7.92
N VAL A 162 -17.39 1.27 6.99
CA VAL A 162 -16.59 2.50 6.99
C VAL A 162 -17.46 3.66 6.51
N ALA A 163 -17.51 4.76 7.27
CA ALA A 163 -18.31 5.92 6.90
C ALA A 163 -17.77 6.59 5.62
N GLY A 164 -18.62 6.76 4.59
CA GLY A 164 -18.26 7.30 3.29
C GLY A 164 -17.54 8.66 3.33
N ARG A 165 -17.90 9.54 4.29
CA ARG A 165 -17.21 10.84 4.50
C ARG A 165 -15.72 10.72 4.87
N ARG A 166 -15.25 9.54 5.19
CA ARG A 166 -13.84 9.23 5.50
C ARG A 166 -13.09 8.64 4.35
N ILE A 167 -13.75 8.35 3.24
CA ILE A 167 -13.18 7.69 2.08
C ILE A 167 -13.05 8.70 0.95
N VAL A 168 -11.83 8.87 0.47
CA VAL A 168 -11.53 9.71 -0.70
C VAL A 168 -11.08 8.78 -1.83
N VAL A 169 -11.71 8.91 -2.98
CA VAL A 169 -11.30 8.19 -4.19
C VAL A 169 -10.27 9.04 -4.93
N SER A 170 -9.11 8.47 -5.20
CA SER A 170 -8.07 9.07 -6.03
C SER A 170 -7.60 8.05 -7.05
N HIS A 171 -8.06 8.18 -8.28
CA HIS A 171 -7.70 7.25 -9.34
C HIS A 171 -6.20 7.26 -9.63
N CYS A 172 -5.67 6.10 -10.04
CA CYS A 172 -4.29 6.01 -10.47
C CYS A 172 -4.06 6.84 -11.72
N GLY A 173 -3.04 7.69 -11.68
CA GLY A 173 -2.55 8.40 -12.86
C GLY A 173 -1.64 7.52 -13.72
N ILE A 174 -1.40 7.98 -14.94
CA ILE A 174 -0.37 7.43 -15.84
C ILE A 174 0.68 8.47 -16.13
N ASP A 175 1.89 8.02 -16.41
CA ASP A 175 2.97 8.90 -16.85
C ASP A 175 2.90 9.11 -18.36
N HIS A 176 2.41 10.28 -18.77
CA HIS A 176 2.24 10.64 -20.19
C HIS A 176 3.57 10.77 -20.95
N SER A 177 4.71 10.87 -20.26
CA SER A 177 6.02 10.81 -20.92
C SER A 177 6.40 9.39 -21.37
N ARG A 178 5.82 8.37 -20.71
CA ARG A 178 6.04 6.95 -21.01
C ARG A 178 4.91 6.33 -21.83
N TYR A 179 3.69 6.82 -21.63
CA TYR A 179 2.48 6.27 -22.24
C TYR A 179 1.78 7.37 -23.03
N SER A 180 1.98 7.39 -24.33
CA SER A 180 1.33 8.30 -25.24
C SER A 180 0.58 7.51 -26.31
N PRO A 181 -0.59 8.01 -26.77
CA PRO A 181 -1.24 7.46 -27.95
C PRO A 181 -0.30 7.58 -29.15
N GLY A 182 -0.10 6.54 -29.89
CA GLY A 182 0.76 6.61 -31.10
C GLY A 182 0.92 5.26 -31.79
N GLY A 183 1.42 5.33 -33.01
CA GLY A 183 1.61 4.19 -33.88
C GLY A 183 0.40 3.86 -34.76
N PRO A 184 0.61 3.21 -35.89
CA PRO A 184 -0.45 2.74 -36.76
C PRO A 184 -1.26 1.65 -36.05
N LYS A 185 -2.57 1.66 -36.29
CA LYS A 185 -3.42 0.53 -35.86
C LYS A 185 -3.12 -0.68 -36.72
N THR A 186 -3.29 -1.87 -36.16
CA THR A 186 -3.24 -3.12 -36.94
C THR A 186 -4.35 -3.16 -37.96
N GLU A 187 -4.08 -3.70 -39.15
CA GLU A 187 -5.10 -3.86 -40.22
C GLU A 187 -6.22 -4.81 -39.78
N ALA A 188 -5.89 -5.85 -39.06
CA ALA A 188 -6.86 -6.78 -38.45
C ALA A 188 -7.18 -6.39 -37.02
N PRO A 189 -8.43 -6.69 -36.52
CA PRO A 189 -8.75 -6.54 -35.11
C PRO A 189 -7.76 -7.30 -34.24
N SER A 190 -7.21 -6.63 -33.23
CA SER A 190 -6.25 -7.22 -32.30
C SER A 190 -6.66 -6.96 -30.86
N ALA A 191 -6.35 -7.91 -29.96
CA ALA A 191 -6.51 -7.78 -28.54
C ALA A 191 -5.18 -8.07 -27.85
N ALA A 192 -4.84 -7.27 -26.85
CA ALA A 192 -3.64 -7.47 -26.05
C ALA A 192 -4.00 -7.64 -24.57
N TYR A 193 -3.36 -8.58 -23.91
CA TYR A 193 -3.40 -8.72 -22.45
C TYR A 193 -2.04 -8.32 -21.88
N VAL A 194 -2.05 -7.36 -20.97
CA VAL A 194 -0.85 -6.91 -20.25
C VAL A 194 -1.07 -7.10 -18.75
N GLY A 195 -0.32 -7.99 -18.14
CA GLY A 195 -0.45 -8.25 -16.71
C GLY A 195 0.24 -9.54 -16.27
N ARG A 196 0.30 -9.75 -14.95
CA ARG A 196 0.73 -11.04 -14.41
C ARG A 196 -0.39 -12.06 -14.60
N LEU A 197 -0.04 -13.25 -15.07
CA LEU A 197 -0.98 -14.38 -15.11
C LEU A 197 -1.28 -14.83 -13.68
N ARG A 198 -2.50 -14.63 -13.22
CA ARG A 198 -3.00 -15.04 -11.91
C ARG A 198 -4.42 -15.56 -12.04
N ARG A 199 -4.80 -16.57 -11.22
CA ARG A 199 -6.12 -17.22 -11.29
C ARG A 199 -7.28 -16.22 -11.20
N TYR A 200 -7.21 -15.23 -10.31
CA TYR A 200 -8.28 -14.25 -10.13
C TYR A 200 -8.45 -13.27 -11.30
N LYS A 201 -7.53 -13.26 -12.25
CA LYS A 201 -7.62 -12.38 -13.42
C LYS A 201 -8.28 -13.06 -14.63
N GLY A 202 -8.73 -14.30 -14.46
CA GLY A 202 -9.33 -15.10 -15.55
C GLY A 202 -8.30 -15.64 -16.51
#